data_a9cfebafc7fb21dd618a9b1e74935de0
#
_entry.id   a9cfebafc7fb21dd618a9b1e74935de0
#
_cell.length_a   1.000
_cell.length_b   1.000
_cell.length_c   1.000
_cell.angle_alpha   90.00
_cell.angle_beta   90.00
_cell.angle_gamma   90.00
#
_symmetry.space_group_name_H-M   'P 1'
#
loop_
_entity.id
_entity.type
_entity.pdbx_description
1 polymer ?
#
loop_
_entity_poly.entity_id
_entity_poly.type
_entity_poly.pdbx_seq_one_letter_code
_entity_poly.pdbx_strand_id
1 'polypeptide(L)'
;MATLSPLAKGLIAVIIVGAAGSAAWNLFLKEKWENRSETSTSASVSASAVGKPAGSGNKSKATTGSGPLGGVDNPLKVSIVSFHGYAPALVANGNSLTTQANSIYAAKGTNVQFVIQDDIPTLATIFESGAAQCAWRTSDFWAQEQPNLRNAGLDGRAVMIVDNTQGADAVIAKDPAIRTVEDLAGRSIAVLQFTPSHGMLIDAIENSSMTARKKESVKFVFINAEEGTAGVRAALESGNVDAAALWDPDLALALRNVKGARVVYSTKTATNLIFDVMVCDSRVLAKAENLPVIQGFVDGWMEGVTQARANPDNAVDALVNTEEFFKLLAKQEGKPFIKTLFNNLVWTGLEDNARILGLAGGTNHYDRVYRRFDGIYRAAGALANPKSPVISPQDSFDYRFIKNLLSKNSSVEVAAAKPQYQFNEAAQKAATQQVAAITKPVTVGFTTGSAELTKRAQKIIDTEMVPFIENNGGAYFEVSGNSDSVGSRDANMRLSQTRASAVVKYLQDQWEFPNARFKIVGNGPDKPLCNEANPAAESLSAEECRALNRTTRIAVFSR
;
A
#
# COMPACT_ATOMS: atom_id res chain seq x y z
N MET A 1 36.40 35.01 -14.18
CA MET A 1 35.58 33.79 -14.19
C MET A 1 36.16 32.87 -13.12
N ALA A 2 35.47 32.71 -11.99
CA ALA A 2 35.96 31.89 -10.89
C ALA A 2 35.69 30.41 -11.23
N THR A 3 36.76 29.60 -11.29
CA THR A 3 36.67 28.17 -11.51
C THR A 3 36.21 27.49 -10.21
N LEU A 4 35.07 26.81 -10.26
CA LEU A 4 34.56 26.00 -9.15
C LEU A 4 35.56 24.91 -8.74
N SER A 5 35.73 24.70 -7.43
CA SER A 5 36.63 23.68 -6.88
C SER A 5 36.16 22.26 -7.24
N PRO A 6 37.06 21.25 -7.26
CA PRO A 6 36.67 19.87 -7.52
C PRO A 6 35.56 19.33 -6.59
N LEU A 7 35.53 19.82 -5.34
CA LEU A 7 34.52 19.47 -4.35
C LEU A 7 33.13 20.06 -4.72
N ALA A 8 33.08 21.28 -5.24
CA ALA A 8 31.85 21.91 -5.68
C ALA A 8 31.28 21.25 -6.96
N LYS A 9 32.17 20.78 -7.85
CA LYS A 9 31.78 19.99 -9.04
C LYS A 9 31.23 18.60 -8.66
N GLY A 10 31.81 17.95 -7.65
CA GLY A 10 31.28 16.69 -7.12
C GLY A 10 29.92 16.83 -6.43
N LEU A 11 29.70 17.94 -5.70
CA LEU A 11 28.43 18.21 -5.04
C LEU A 11 27.30 18.50 -6.06
N ILE A 12 27.61 19.21 -7.14
CA ILE A 12 26.68 19.49 -8.23
C ILE A 12 26.34 18.20 -9.01
N ALA A 13 27.29 17.30 -9.25
CA ALA A 13 27.05 16.04 -9.93
C ALA A 13 26.14 15.09 -9.10
N VAL A 14 26.25 15.13 -7.78
CA VAL A 14 25.43 14.28 -6.86
C VAL A 14 24.02 14.85 -6.66
N ILE A 15 23.87 16.19 -6.68
CA ILE A 15 22.53 16.83 -6.69
C ILE A 15 21.84 16.55 -8.03
N ILE A 16 22.57 16.50 -9.14
CA ILE A 16 22.03 16.19 -10.48
C ILE A 16 21.59 14.72 -10.57
N VAL A 17 22.27 13.76 -9.95
CA VAL A 17 21.89 12.34 -9.98
C VAL A 17 20.67 12.04 -9.08
N GLY A 18 20.55 12.68 -7.92
CA GLY A 18 19.36 12.60 -7.06
C GLY A 18 18.16 13.37 -7.62
N ALA A 19 18.42 14.53 -8.24
CA ALA A 19 17.40 15.34 -8.93
C ALA A 19 17.08 14.80 -10.32
N ALA A 20 18.01 14.10 -11.01
CA ALA A 20 17.77 13.50 -12.32
C ALA A 20 16.86 12.27 -12.24
N GLY A 21 16.87 11.49 -11.14
CA GLY A 21 15.89 10.41 -10.90
C GLY A 21 14.47 10.97 -10.76
N SER A 22 14.29 12.03 -10.00
CA SER A 22 12.99 12.70 -9.83
C SER A 22 12.64 13.63 -11.01
N ALA A 23 13.64 14.22 -11.68
CA ALA A 23 13.43 15.09 -12.85
C ALA A 23 13.23 14.28 -14.14
N ALA A 24 13.89 13.13 -14.30
CA ALA A 24 13.62 12.21 -15.41
C ALA A 24 12.21 11.64 -15.33
N TRP A 25 11.73 11.32 -14.11
CA TRP A 25 10.34 10.95 -13.90
C TRP A 25 9.38 12.09 -14.25
N ASN A 26 9.63 13.31 -13.77
CA ASN A 26 8.74 14.47 -14.01
C ASN A 26 8.79 15.01 -15.45
N LEU A 27 9.93 14.92 -16.14
CA LEU A 27 10.08 15.50 -17.49
C LEU A 27 9.82 14.47 -18.61
N PHE A 28 10.21 13.20 -18.43
CA PHE A 28 10.08 12.19 -19.48
C PHE A 28 8.81 11.33 -19.37
N LEU A 29 8.37 11.01 -18.18
CA LEU A 29 7.15 10.20 -18.01
C LEU A 29 5.88 11.06 -18.12
N LYS A 30 5.90 12.29 -17.64
CA LYS A 30 4.76 13.20 -17.72
C LYS A 30 4.41 13.54 -19.17
N GLU A 31 5.40 13.91 -19.98
CA GLU A 31 5.18 14.28 -21.40
C GLU A 31 4.78 13.08 -22.28
N LYS A 32 5.36 11.89 -22.04
CA LYS A 32 4.93 10.66 -22.70
C LYS A 32 3.59 10.12 -22.19
N TRP A 33 3.23 10.43 -20.96
CA TRP A 33 1.97 10.03 -20.35
C TRP A 33 0.80 10.88 -20.88
N GLU A 34 0.97 12.20 -20.96
CA GLU A 34 0.00 13.11 -21.55
C GLU A 34 -0.23 12.82 -23.06
N ASN A 35 0.82 12.50 -23.81
CA ASN A 35 0.72 12.12 -25.23
C ASN A 35 0.15 10.71 -25.48
N ARG A 36 0.07 9.83 -24.47
CA ARG A 36 -0.56 8.49 -24.60
C ARG A 36 -2.05 8.48 -24.28
N SER A 37 -2.54 9.39 -23.45
CA SER A 37 -3.97 9.56 -23.23
C SER A 37 -4.71 10.07 -24.45
N GLU A 38 -4.00 10.72 -25.41
CA GLU A 38 -4.58 11.15 -26.68
C GLU A 38 -4.53 10.09 -27.81
N THR A 39 -3.72 9.02 -27.68
CA THR A 39 -3.53 8.00 -28.74
C THR A 39 -4.26 6.68 -28.51
N SER A 40 -5.01 6.50 -27.44
CA SER A 40 -5.83 5.31 -27.20
C SER A 40 -7.29 5.43 -27.67
N THR A 41 -7.62 6.46 -28.44
CA THR A 41 -8.92 6.63 -29.08
C THR A 41 -8.86 6.24 -30.55
N SER A 42 -8.82 4.92 -30.86
CA SER A 42 -9.40 4.42 -32.11
C SER A 42 -9.49 2.89 -32.12
N ALA A 43 -10.51 2.37 -31.48
CA ALA A 43 -11.22 1.18 -31.93
C ALA A 43 -12.70 1.45 -31.70
N SER A 44 -13.31 2.11 -32.68
CA SER A 44 -14.73 2.39 -32.68
C SER A 44 -15.52 1.10 -32.87
N VAL A 45 -16.22 0.68 -31.84
CA VAL A 45 -17.44 -0.12 -31.98
C VAL A 45 -18.59 0.84 -31.79
N SER A 46 -19.40 0.98 -32.83
CA SER A 46 -20.56 1.84 -32.89
C SER A 46 -21.54 1.53 -31.76
N ALA A 47 -21.72 2.45 -30.83
CA ALA A 47 -22.87 2.48 -29.94
C ALA A 47 -23.79 3.59 -30.37
N SER A 48 -24.96 3.21 -30.83
CA SER A 48 -26.06 4.08 -31.20
C SER A 48 -26.60 4.83 -29.97
N ALA A 49 -26.73 6.11 -30.15
CA ALA A 49 -27.68 7.04 -29.52
C ALA A 49 -28.14 6.75 -28.08
N VAL A 50 -27.55 7.45 -27.11
CA VAL A 50 -28.23 7.80 -25.87
C VAL A 50 -28.31 9.32 -25.77
N GLY A 51 -29.55 9.79 -25.55
CA GLY A 51 -29.93 11.18 -25.58
C GLY A 51 -29.21 12.06 -24.56
N LYS A 52 -29.10 13.36 -24.88
CA LYS A 52 -28.69 14.45 -24.01
C LYS A 52 -29.39 14.37 -22.65
N PRO A 53 -28.67 14.51 -21.53
CA PRO A 53 -29.35 14.79 -20.27
C PRO A 53 -29.89 16.21 -20.32
N ALA A 54 -31.21 16.32 -20.18
CA ALA A 54 -31.89 17.57 -19.94
C ALA A 54 -31.42 18.13 -18.58
N GLY A 55 -30.87 19.33 -18.60
CA GLY A 55 -30.62 20.08 -17.39
C GLY A 55 -31.91 20.42 -16.69
N SER A 56 -31.96 20.19 -15.40
CA SER A 56 -32.64 21.03 -14.43
C SER A 56 -32.27 20.55 -13.04
N GLY A 57 -31.61 21.43 -12.31
CA GLY A 57 -31.21 21.19 -10.94
C GLY A 57 -32.39 20.89 -10.05
N ASN A 58 -32.30 19.75 -9.40
CA ASN A 58 -32.84 19.59 -8.08
C ASN A 58 -31.67 19.14 -7.21
N LYS A 59 -31.06 20.10 -6.49
CA LYS A 59 -30.22 19.79 -5.35
C LYS A 59 -31.08 19.01 -4.38
N SER A 60 -31.04 17.69 -4.49
CA SER A 60 -31.59 16.79 -3.48
C SER A 60 -30.84 17.12 -2.18
N LYS A 61 -31.44 17.95 -1.33
CA LYS A 61 -31.06 18.07 0.07
C LYS A 61 -31.06 16.64 0.60
N ALA A 62 -29.87 16.12 0.96
CA ALA A 62 -29.80 14.91 1.75
C ALA A 62 -30.79 15.09 2.89
N THR A 63 -31.77 14.22 2.99
CA THR A 63 -32.72 14.20 4.11
C THR A 63 -31.91 13.83 5.33
N THR A 64 -31.40 14.85 6.04
CA THR A 64 -30.92 14.69 7.40
C THR A 64 -32.10 14.25 8.21
N GLY A 65 -32.01 13.05 8.82
CA GLY A 65 -33.03 12.56 9.76
C GLY A 65 -33.28 13.61 10.84
N SER A 66 -34.48 13.63 11.38
CA SER A 66 -34.81 14.51 12.49
C SER A 66 -34.17 13.97 13.78
N GLY A 67 -33.39 14.78 14.47
CA GLY A 67 -32.76 14.40 15.75
C GLY A 67 -31.23 14.37 15.75
N PRO A 68 -30.64 14.06 16.91
CA PRO A 68 -29.19 13.99 17.07
C PRO A 68 -28.60 12.84 16.24
N LEU A 69 -27.39 13.05 15.72
CA LEU A 69 -26.65 12.01 15.00
C LEU A 69 -26.48 10.76 15.89
N GLY A 70 -26.56 9.57 15.31
CA GLY A 70 -26.48 8.31 16.05
C GLY A 70 -27.77 7.89 16.73
N GLY A 71 -28.86 8.69 16.62
CA GLY A 71 -30.20 8.33 17.04
C GLY A 71 -30.85 7.36 16.05
N VAL A 72 -31.99 6.78 16.44
CA VAL A 72 -32.76 5.84 15.58
C VAL A 72 -33.21 6.52 14.28
N ASP A 73 -33.71 7.75 14.36
CA ASP A 73 -34.21 8.50 13.21
C ASP A 73 -33.10 9.20 12.41
N ASN A 74 -31.88 9.27 12.96
CA ASN A 74 -30.72 9.88 12.32
C ASN A 74 -29.45 9.07 12.60
N PRO A 75 -29.34 7.82 12.12
CA PRO A 75 -28.17 6.97 12.37
C PRO A 75 -26.90 7.55 11.74
N LEU A 76 -25.75 7.19 12.29
CA LEU A 76 -24.46 7.43 11.67
C LEU A 76 -24.38 6.61 10.38
N LYS A 77 -24.38 7.27 9.23
CA LYS A 77 -24.23 6.60 7.93
C LYS A 77 -22.75 6.41 7.62
N VAL A 78 -22.38 5.16 7.35
CA VAL A 78 -21.01 4.75 7.09
C VAL A 78 -20.97 4.02 5.75
N SER A 79 -20.22 4.56 4.79
CA SER A 79 -19.99 3.88 3.51
C SER A 79 -18.87 2.86 3.63
N ILE A 80 -19.14 1.64 3.19
CA ILE A 80 -18.18 0.55 3.06
C ILE A 80 -18.27 -0.04 1.64
N VAL A 81 -17.31 -0.86 1.28
CA VAL A 81 -17.26 -1.59 0.00
C VAL A 81 -17.49 -3.07 0.27
N SER A 82 -17.89 -3.83 -0.74
CA SER A 82 -18.01 -5.30 -0.67
C SER A 82 -16.64 -5.96 -0.48
N PHE A 83 -16.17 -5.96 0.75
CA PHE A 83 -14.88 -6.47 1.15
C PHE A 83 -14.96 -7.15 2.52
N HIS A 84 -14.28 -8.28 2.67
CA HIS A 84 -14.35 -9.09 3.88
C HIS A 84 -13.68 -8.46 5.12
N GLY A 85 -12.92 -7.38 4.93
CA GLY A 85 -12.36 -6.57 6.01
C GLY A 85 -13.42 -5.91 6.89
N TYR A 86 -14.63 -5.68 6.37
CA TYR A 86 -15.71 -4.99 7.09
C TYR A 86 -16.64 -5.94 7.88
N ALA A 87 -16.43 -7.26 7.81
CA ALA A 87 -17.24 -8.23 8.57
C ALA A 87 -17.37 -7.90 10.07
N PRO A 88 -16.32 -7.44 10.80
CA PRO A 88 -16.44 -7.07 12.21
C PRO A 88 -17.49 -5.99 12.49
N ALA A 89 -17.60 -4.99 11.59
CA ALA A 89 -18.57 -3.92 11.74
C ALA A 89 -20.01 -4.43 11.58
N LEU A 90 -20.23 -5.35 10.63
CA LEU A 90 -21.52 -5.99 10.42
C LEU A 90 -21.91 -6.88 11.60
N VAL A 91 -20.95 -7.61 12.19
CA VAL A 91 -21.13 -8.36 13.44
C VAL A 91 -21.51 -7.41 14.56
N ALA A 92 -20.79 -6.28 14.71
CA ALA A 92 -21.11 -5.27 15.73
C ALA A 92 -22.50 -4.68 15.57
N ASN A 93 -23.04 -4.68 14.36
CA ASN A 93 -24.38 -4.18 14.03
C ASN A 93 -25.50 -5.25 14.13
N GLY A 94 -25.16 -6.47 14.57
CA GLY A 94 -26.07 -7.60 14.70
C GLY A 94 -26.32 -8.33 13.38
N ASN A 95 -25.30 -8.49 12.56
CA ASN A 95 -25.30 -9.11 11.23
C ASN A 95 -26.30 -8.39 10.27
N SER A 96 -26.31 -7.07 10.32
CA SER A 96 -27.23 -6.23 9.58
C SER A 96 -26.57 -4.92 9.11
N LEU A 97 -27.08 -4.35 8.03
CA LEU A 97 -26.67 -3.00 7.59
C LEU A 97 -27.19 -1.89 8.52
N THR A 98 -28.20 -2.17 9.35
CA THR A 98 -28.74 -1.24 10.35
C THR A 98 -28.65 -1.84 11.74
N THR A 99 -28.43 -0.98 12.75
CA THR A 99 -28.27 -1.41 14.14
C THR A 99 -29.47 -2.21 14.65
N GLN A 100 -29.21 -3.44 15.09
CA GLN A 100 -30.22 -4.31 15.70
C GLN A 100 -30.28 -4.11 17.21
N ALA A 101 -31.44 -4.29 17.83
CA ALA A 101 -31.69 -3.99 19.24
C ALA A 101 -30.71 -4.65 20.23
N ASN A 102 -30.24 -5.86 19.92
CA ASN A 102 -29.32 -6.62 20.77
C ASN A 102 -27.86 -6.58 20.26
N SER A 103 -27.53 -5.62 19.40
CA SER A 103 -26.20 -5.48 18.82
C SER A 103 -25.24 -4.73 19.75
N ILE A 104 -23.94 -4.82 19.45
CA ILE A 104 -22.90 -4.07 20.14
C ILE A 104 -23.16 -2.56 20.01
N TYR A 105 -23.49 -2.07 18.81
CA TYR A 105 -23.76 -0.65 18.60
C TYR A 105 -24.97 -0.16 19.38
N ALA A 106 -26.03 -0.96 19.48
CA ALA A 106 -27.18 -0.61 20.31
C ALA A 106 -26.78 -0.48 21.79
N ALA A 107 -25.96 -1.42 22.30
CA ALA A 107 -25.44 -1.35 23.67
C ALA A 107 -24.52 -0.14 23.94
N LYS A 108 -23.87 0.41 22.91
CA LYS A 108 -23.09 1.65 22.96
C LYS A 108 -23.95 2.91 22.81
N GLY A 109 -25.25 2.77 22.61
CA GLY A 109 -26.16 3.90 22.37
C GLY A 109 -25.92 4.61 21.03
N THR A 110 -25.34 3.93 20.05
CA THR A 110 -25.02 4.50 18.75
C THR A 110 -25.71 3.69 17.66
N ASN A 111 -26.62 4.29 16.90
CA ASN A 111 -27.20 3.66 15.73
C ASN A 111 -26.33 3.94 14.51
N VAL A 112 -25.98 2.87 13.78
CA VAL A 112 -25.13 2.91 12.57
C VAL A 112 -25.92 2.33 11.40
N GLN A 113 -25.84 2.99 10.27
CA GLN A 113 -26.34 2.50 9.00
C GLN A 113 -25.18 2.34 8.03
N PHE A 114 -24.86 1.11 7.67
CA PHE A 114 -23.87 0.84 6.62
C PHE A 114 -24.50 0.98 5.23
N VAL A 115 -23.75 1.58 4.31
CA VAL A 115 -24.12 1.76 2.90
C VAL A 115 -23.02 1.10 2.07
N ILE A 116 -23.37 0.06 1.33
CA ILE A 116 -22.44 -0.60 0.40
C ILE A 116 -22.31 0.29 -0.84
N GLN A 117 -21.07 0.65 -1.19
CA GLN A 117 -20.76 1.46 -2.35
C GLN A 117 -19.50 0.96 -3.03
N ASP A 118 -19.67 0.18 -4.09
CA ASP A 118 -18.56 -0.44 -4.85
C ASP A 118 -18.12 0.42 -6.04
N ASP A 119 -18.91 1.43 -6.41
CA ASP A 119 -18.58 2.34 -7.50
C ASP A 119 -17.54 3.39 -7.04
N ILE A 120 -16.30 3.23 -7.49
CA ILE A 120 -15.17 4.09 -7.10
C ILE A 120 -15.40 5.57 -7.44
N PRO A 121 -15.93 5.95 -8.62
CA PRO A 121 -16.28 7.35 -8.90
C PRO A 121 -17.27 7.96 -7.91
N THR A 122 -18.27 7.21 -7.47
CA THR A 122 -19.25 7.68 -6.48
C THR A 122 -18.61 7.85 -5.09
N LEU A 123 -17.63 7.00 -4.72
CA LEU A 123 -16.91 7.15 -3.46
C LEU A 123 -16.23 8.51 -3.34
N ALA A 124 -15.66 9.05 -4.43
CA ALA A 124 -15.00 10.35 -4.42
C ALA A 124 -15.95 11.50 -4.06
N THR A 125 -17.26 11.36 -4.31
CA THR A 125 -18.29 12.38 -4.08
C THR A 125 -19.13 12.15 -2.81
N ILE A 126 -18.83 11.10 -2.04
CA ILE A 126 -19.71 10.67 -0.93
C ILE A 126 -19.81 11.72 0.19
N PHE A 127 -18.73 12.44 0.48
CA PHE A 127 -18.72 13.54 1.46
C PHE A 127 -19.33 14.82 0.89
N GLU A 128 -19.20 15.06 -0.42
CA GLU A 128 -19.81 16.21 -1.09
C GLU A 128 -21.34 16.09 -1.09
N SER A 129 -21.87 14.92 -1.42
CA SER A 129 -23.29 14.65 -1.43
C SER A 129 -23.91 14.56 -0.03
N GLY A 130 -23.08 14.36 1.02
CA GLY A 130 -23.55 14.09 2.39
C GLY A 130 -24.26 12.73 2.53
N ALA A 131 -24.02 11.80 1.59
CA ALA A 131 -24.62 10.47 1.60
C ALA A 131 -24.14 9.61 2.77
N ALA A 132 -22.92 9.84 3.26
CA ALA A 132 -22.39 9.24 4.47
C ALA A 132 -21.57 10.26 5.28
N GLN A 133 -21.51 10.08 6.60
CA GLN A 133 -20.68 10.87 7.51
C GLN A 133 -19.29 10.30 7.64
N CYS A 134 -19.14 8.98 7.49
CA CYS A 134 -17.84 8.30 7.45
C CYS A 134 -17.81 7.37 6.22
N ALA A 135 -16.60 7.15 5.68
CA ALA A 135 -16.40 6.26 4.54
C ALA A 135 -15.05 5.56 4.65
N TRP A 136 -14.99 4.32 4.16
CA TRP A 136 -13.76 3.57 4.08
C TRP A 136 -12.78 4.23 3.10
N ARG A 137 -11.51 4.10 3.39
CA ARG A 137 -10.38 4.39 2.51
C ARG A 137 -9.23 3.46 2.87
N THR A 138 -8.24 3.38 2.02
CA THR A 138 -6.94 2.86 2.42
C THR A 138 -5.98 4.01 2.72
N SER A 139 -5.00 3.78 3.59
CA SER A 139 -4.07 4.82 4.04
C SER A 139 -3.26 5.43 2.89
N ASP A 140 -2.90 4.62 1.89
CA ASP A 140 -2.22 5.03 0.68
C ASP A 140 -3.15 5.81 -0.26
N PHE A 141 -4.38 5.31 -0.50
CA PHE A 141 -5.37 5.98 -1.33
C PHE A 141 -5.82 7.32 -0.72
N TRP A 142 -5.98 7.37 0.61
CA TRP A 142 -6.32 8.61 1.32
C TRP A 142 -5.27 9.71 1.13
N ALA A 143 -4.00 9.33 0.96
CA ALA A 143 -2.92 10.28 0.73
C ALA A 143 -3.08 11.09 -0.58
N GLN A 144 -3.75 10.55 -1.61
CA GLN A 144 -4.04 11.29 -2.84
C GLN A 144 -5.42 11.94 -2.82
N GLU A 145 -6.40 11.35 -2.14
CA GLU A 145 -7.78 11.86 -2.14
C GLU A 145 -7.94 13.07 -1.22
N GLN A 146 -7.37 13.06 -0.02
CA GLN A 146 -7.51 14.16 0.95
C GLN A 146 -7.04 15.52 0.39
N PRO A 147 -5.87 15.64 -0.30
CA PRO A 147 -5.51 16.90 -0.96
C PRO A 147 -6.51 17.35 -2.01
N ASN A 148 -7.10 16.41 -2.77
CA ASN A 148 -8.11 16.72 -3.78
C ASN A 148 -9.41 17.20 -3.14
N LEU A 149 -9.87 16.59 -2.05
CA LEU A 149 -11.03 17.04 -1.26
C LEU A 149 -10.80 18.44 -0.68
N ARG A 150 -9.62 18.72 -0.13
CA ARG A 150 -9.29 20.07 0.40
C ARG A 150 -9.35 21.13 -0.70
N ASN A 151 -8.89 20.82 -1.91
CA ASN A 151 -9.02 21.72 -3.07
C ASN A 151 -10.49 21.99 -3.43
N ALA A 152 -11.40 21.05 -3.15
CA ALA A 152 -12.85 21.22 -3.32
C ALA A 152 -13.55 21.85 -2.10
N GLY A 153 -12.79 22.27 -1.07
CA GLY A 153 -13.34 22.89 0.15
C GLY A 153 -13.92 21.88 1.15
N LEU A 154 -13.60 20.60 1.00
CA LEU A 154 -13.99 19.51 1.88
C LEU A 154 -12.76 18.95 2.59
N ASP A 155 -12.94 18.24 3.69
CA ASP A 155 -11.88 17.53 4.38
C ASP A 155 -12.45 16.37 5.20
N GLY A 156 -11.60 15.39 5.50
CA GLY A 156 -11.90 14.26 6.39
C GLY A 156 -10.67 13.90 7.21
N ARG A 157 -10.88 13.09 8.25
CA ARG A 157 -9.80 12.49 9.04
C ARG A 157 -10.09 11.03 9.29
N ALA A 158 -9.10 10.18 9.14
CA ALA A 158 -9.21 8.81 9.60
C ALA A 158 -9.38 8.79 11.12
N VAL A 159 -10.23 7.92 11.63
CA VAL A 159 -10.54 7.79 13.07
C VAL A 159 -10.09 6.46 13.66
N MET A 160 -9.87 5.46 12.80
CA MET A 160 -9.31 4.15 13.17
C MET A 160 -8.70 3.46 11.95
N ILE A 161 -7.80 2.52 12.20
CA ILE A 161 -7.40 1.50 11.25
C ILE A 161 -8.43 0.36 11.34
N VAL A 162 -8.95 -0.08 10.22
CA VAL A 162 -10.00 -1.11 10.09
C VAL A 162 -9.39 -2.49 9.97
N ASP A 163 -8.47 -2.63 9.03
CA ASP A 163 -7.70 -3.84 8.82
C ASP A 163 -6.33 -3.54 8.23
N ASN A 164 -5.52 -4.57 8.17
CA ASN A 164 -4.21 -4.57 7.52
C ASN A 164 -4.19 -5.72 6.52
N THR A 165 -4.10 -5.41 5.24
CA THR A 165 -4.05 -6.44 4.21
C THR A 165 -2.72 -7.19 4.28
N GLN A 166 -2.79 -8.52 4.31
CA GLN A 166 -1.63 -9.41 4.39
C GLN A 166 -1.75 -10.55 3.37
N GLY A 167 -1.97 -10.17 2.12
CA GLY A 167 -2.19 -11.06 0.98
C GLY A 167 -3.44 -10.72 0.19
N ALA A 168 -4.31 -9.83 0.71
CA ALA A 168 -5.53 -9.42 0.04
C ALA A 168 -5.30 -8.49 -1.16
N ASP A 169 -4.09 -7.94 -1.32
CA ASP A 169 -3.65 -7.20 -2.51
C ASP A 169 -2.44 -7.86 -3.12
N ALA A 170 -2.45 -8.10 -4.44
CA ALA A 170 -1.34 -8.73 -5.12
C ALA A 170 -1.21 -8.33 -6.59
N VAL A 171 0.02 -8.44 -7.07
CA VAL A 171 0.36 -8.58 -8.49
C VAL A 171 0.47 -10.06 -8.80
N ILE A 172 -0.31 -10.53 -9.77
CA ILE A 172 -0.36 -11.93 -10.18
C ILE A 172 -0.06 -12.07 -11.67
N ALA A 173 0.52 -13.20 -12.08
CA ALA A 173 0.78 -13.54 -13.47
C ALA A 173 0.58 -15.04 -13.72
N LYS A 174 0.25 -15.42 -14.96
CA LYS A 174 0.12 -16.83 -15.36
C LYS A 174 1.36 -17.37 -16.09
N ASP A 175 2.15 -16.51 -16.72
CA ASP A 175 3.40 -16.90 -17.40
C ASP A 175 4.44 -17.36 -16.35
N PRO A 176 4.97 -18.61 -16.44
CA PRO A 176 6.00 -19.11 -15.53
C PRO A 176 7.31 -18.33 -15.54
N ALA A 177 7.55 -17.52 -16.57
CA ALA A 177 8.72 -16.65 -16.65
C ALA A 177 8.59 -15.38 -15.76
N ILE A 178 7.38 -14.99 -15.36
CA ILE A 178 7.15 -13.83 -14.49
C ILE A 178 7.08 -14.33 -13.05
N ARG A 179 8.18 -14.16 -12.30
CA ARG A 179 8.33 -14.67 -10.93
C ARG A 179 8.65 -13.59 -9.90
N THR A 180 9.17 -12.46 -10.37
CA THR A 180 9.61 -11.31 -9.56
C THR A 180 9.07 -10.02 -10.16
N VAL A 181 9.15 -8.94 -9.40
CA VAL A 181 8.80 -7.59 -9.90
C VAL A 181 9.69 -7.21 -11.09
N GLU A 182 10.95 -7.64 -11.08
CA GLU A 182 11.90 -7.37 -12.17
C GLU A 182 11.49 -8.02 -13.49
N ASP A 183 10.77 -9.14 -13.46
CA ASP A 183 10.30 -9.85 -14.67
C ASP A 183 9.11 -9.13 -15.34
N LEU A 184 8.56 -8.09 -14.71
CA LEU A 184 7.51 -7.25 -15.30
C LEU A 184 8.04 -6.28 -16.37
N ALA A 185 9.36 -6.16 -16.54
CA ALA A 185 9.95 -5.33 -17.59
C ALA A 185 9.43 -5.75 -18.99
N GLY A 186 8.86 -4.79 -19.72
CA GLY A 186 8.28 -5.02 -21.06
C GLY A 186 6.89 -5.67 -21.05
N ARG A 187 6.36 -6.07 -19.90
CA ARG A 187 5.06 -6.74 -19.75
C ARG A 187 3.90 -5.77 -19.63
N SER A 188 2.71 -6.25 -19.98
CA SER A 188 1.43 -5.55 -19.82
C SER A 188 0.73 -5.99 -18.54
N ILE A 189 0.26 -5.01 -17.75
CA ILE A 189 -0.33 -5.26 -16.42
C ILE A 189 -1.67 -4.55 -16.33
N ALA A 190 -2.76 -5.31 -16.16
CA ALA A 190 -4.08 -4.75 -15.90
C ALA A 190 -4.16 -4.23 -14.45
N VAL A 191 -4.72 -3.04 -14.28
CA VAL A 191 -4.90 -2.41 -12.96
C VAL A 191 -5.97 -1.32 -13.02
N LEU A 192 -6.63 -1.05 -11.91
CA LEU A 192 -7.46 0.14 -11.74
C LEU A 192 -6.58 1.36 -11.39
N GLN A 193 -6.70 2.41 -12.19
CA GLN A 193 -5.85 3.60 -12.01
C GLN A 193 -6.09 4.29 -10.65
N PHE A 194 -5.01 4.71 -9.99
CA PHE A 194 -5.00 5.44 -8.72
C PHE A 194 -5.70 4.70 -7.55
N THR A 195 -5.74 3.39 -7.61
CA THR A 195 -6.20 2.53 -6.51
C THR A 195 -5.01 2.01 -5.67
N PRO A 196 -5.27 1.40 -4.50
CA PRO A 196 -4.21 0.79 -3.67
C PRO A 196 -3.31 -0.18 -4.43
N SER A 197 -3.88 -1.08 -5.24
CA SER A 197 -3.10 -2.02 -6.04
C SER A 197 -2.22 -1.32 -7.09
N HIS A 198 -2.65 -0.18 -7.65
CA HIS A 198 -1.81 0.63 -8.55
C HIS A 198 -0.65 1.29 -7.78
N GLY A 199 -0.94 1.87 -6.63
CA GLY A 199 0.08 2.44 -5.75
C GLY A 199 1.12 1.41 -5.33
N MET A 200 0.68 0.22 -4.87
CA MET A 200 1.56 -0.90 -4.51
C MET A 200 2.44 -1.33 -5.69
N LEU A 201 1.89 -1.41 -6.90
CA LEU A 201 2.63 -1.78 -8.10
C LEU A 201 3.70 -0.73 -8.45
N ILE A 202 3.37 0.57 -8.37
CA ILE A 202 4.36 1.65 -8.57
C ILE A 202 5.46 1.57 -7.52
N ASP A 203 5.11 1.44 -6.23
CA ASP A 203 6.09 1.31 -5.13
C ASP A 203 7.03 0.12 -5.36
N ALA A 204 6.48 -1.02 -5.77
CA ALA A 204 7.27 -2.22 -6.07
C ALA A 204 8.24 -1.99 -7.25
N ILE A 205 7.77 -1.41 -8.35
CA ILE A 205 8.60 -1.09 -9.52
C ILE A 205 9.70 -0.09 -9.15
N GLU A 206 9.39 0.96 -8.39
CA GLU A 206 10.39 1.95 -7.95
C GLU A 206 11.46 1.32 -7.06
N ASN A 207 11.09 0.41 -6.17
CA ASN A 207 12.00 -0.28 -5.27
C ASN A 207 12.74 -1.47 -5.92
N SER A 208 12.44 -1.82 -7.18
CA SER A 208 13.08 -2.94 -7.89
C SER A 208 14.49 -2.63 -8.37
N SER A 209 15.25 -3.67 -8.71
CA SER A 209 16.57 -3.58 -9.31
C SER A 209 16.58 -3.29 -10.82
N MET A 210 15.41 -3.05 -11.39
CA MET A 210 15.28 -2.64 -12.79
C MET A 210 16.00 -1.31 -13.05
N THR A 211 16.69 -1.21 -14.18
CA THR A 211 17.18 0.07 -14.70
C THR A 211 16.00 0.99 -15.07
N ALA A 212 16.23 2.30 -15.18
CA ALA A 212 15.19 3.25 -15.57
C ALA A 212 14.48 2.81 -16.86
N ARG A 213 15.25 2.40 -17.89
CA ARG A 213 14.71 1.89 -19.14
C ARG A 213 13.77 0.68 -18.97
N LYS A 214 14.12 -0.26 -18.07
CA LYS A 214 13.27 -1.42 -17.77
C LYS A 214 12.00 -1.03 -17.04
N LYS A 215 12.09 -0.11 -16.06
CA LYS A 215 10.92 0.44 -15.36
C LYS A 215 9.96 1.12 -16.34
N GLU A 216 10.48 1.93 -17.27
CA GLU A 216 9.70 2.60 -18.32
C GLU A 216 9.08 1.61 -19.33
N SER A 217 9.61 0.42 -19.47
CA SER A 217 9.09 -0.60 -20.39
C SER A 217 7.85 -1.33 -19.86
N VAL A 218 7.55 -1.23 -18.56
CA VAL A 218 6.34 -1.79 -17.95
C VAL A 218 5.11 -1.05 -18.51
N LYS A 219 4.12 -1.81 -18.97
CA LYS A 219 2.93 -1.25 -19.65
C LYS A 219 1.71 -1.39 -18.74
N PHE A 220 1.22 -0.29 -18.19
CA PHE A 220 -0.06 -0.28 -17.48
C PHE A 220 -1.22 -0.34 -18.48
N VAL A 221 -2.14 -1.27 -18.26
CA VAL A 221 -3.42 -1.37 -18.95
C VAL A 221 -4.50 -0.99 -17.94
N PHE A 222 -4.95 0.26 -18.01
CA PHE A 222 -5.97 0.76 -17.10
C PHE A 222 -7.34 0.21 -17.50
N ILE A 223 -7.97 -0.46 -16.55
CA ILE A 223 -9.33 -0.96 -16.66
C ILE A 223 -10.28 0.16 -16.23
N ASN A 224 -11.46 0.21 -16.86
CA ASN A 224 -12.47 1.20 -16.50
C ASN A 224 -12.90 1.00 -15.03
N ALA A 225 -12.98 2.08 -14.27
CA ALA A 225 -13.34 2.05 -12.85
C ALA A 225 -14.72 1.43 -12.59
N GLU A 226 -15.67 1.57 -13.52
CA GLU A 226 -16.99 0.95 -13.44
C GLU A 226 -16.95 -0.59 -13.53
N GLU A 227 -15.92 -1.17 -14.16
CA GLU A 227 -15.73 -2.61 -14.25
C GLU A 227 -15.11 -3.21 -12.98
N GLY A 228 -14.52 -2.37 -12.13
CA GLY A 228 -13.91 -2.77 -10.88
C GLY A 228 -12.80 -3.83 -11.03
N THR A 229 -12.49 -4.52 -9.94
CA THR A 229 -11.51 -5.62 -9.92
C THR A 229 -11.94 -6.83 -10.75
N ALA A 230 -13.25 -7.01 -10.98
CA ALA A 230 -13.76 -8.04 -11.88
C ALA A 230 -13.26 -7.83 -13.32
N GLY A 231 -13.21 -6.59 -13.80
CA GLY A 231 -12.64 -6.25 -15.12
C GLY A 231 -11.14 -6.52 -15.18
N VAL A 232 -10.39 -6.22 -14.11
CA VAL A 232 -8.95 -6.54 -14.01
C VAL A 232 -8.72 -8.05 -14.07
N ARG A 233 -9.52 -8.82 -13.33
CA ARG A 233 -9.51 -10.28 -13.36
C ARG A 233 -9.82 -10.82 -14.76
N ALA A 234 -10.88 -10.33 -15.40
CA ALA A 234 -11.29 -10.74 -16.74
C ALA A 234 -10.21 -10.48 -17.80
N ALA A 235 -9.46 -9.38 -17.71
CA ALA A 235 -8.35 -9.07 -18.60
C ALA A 235 -7.22 -10.11 -18.51
N LEU A 236 -6.90 -10.60 -17.29
CA LEU A 236 -5.93 -11.67 -17.10
C LEU A 236 -6.47 -13.04 -17.57
N GLU A 237 -7.71 -13.36 -17.24
CA GLU A 237 -8.38 -14.62 -17.63
C GLU A 237 -8.41 -14.78 -19.15
N SER A 238 -8.77 -13.73 -19.88
CA SER A 238 -8.83 -13.71 -21.35
C SER A 238 -7.45 -13.70 -22.01
N GLY A 239 -6.37 -13.44 -21.26
CA GLY A 239 -5.01 -13.38 -21.80
C GLY A 239 -4.69 -12.07 -22.54
N ASN A 240 -5.46 -11.02 -22.33
CA ASN A 240 -5.22 -9.70 -22.92
C ASN A 240 -4.02 -8.98 -22.28
N VAL A 241 -3.59 -9.43 -21.10
CA VAL A 241 -2.46 -8.90 -20.34
C VAL A 241 -1.57 -10.02 -19.81
N ASP A 242 -0.31 -9.69 -19.52
CA ASP A 242 0.67 -10.63 -18.95
C ASP A 242 0.48 -10.82 -17.44
N ALA A 243 0.07 -9.77 -16.75
CA ALA A 243 -0.12 -9.73 -15.31
C ALA A 243 -1.33 -8.86 -14.92
N ALA A 244 -1.76 -8.95 -13.67
CA ALA A 244 -2.83 -8.14 -13.10
C ALA A 244 -2.46 -7.72 -11.67
N ALA A 245 -2.82 -6.48 -11.29
CA ALA A 245 -2.72 -5.99 -9.92
C ALA A 245 -4.14 -5.69 -9.40
N LEU A 246 -4.58 -6.43 -8.38
CA LEU A 246 -5.94 -6.41 -7.88
C LEU A 246 -6.01 -6.90 -6.45
N TRP A 247 -7.20 -6.79 -5.84
CA TRP A 247 -7.46 -7.21 -4.47
C TRP A 247 -8.57 -8.25 -4.36
N ASP A 248 -8.68 -8.85 -3.17
CA ASP A 248 -9.72 -9.82 -2.84
C ASP A 248 -11.14 -9.17 -2.86
N PRO A 249 -12.15 -9.95 -3.22
CA PRO A 249 -12.12 -11.39 -3.51
C PRO A 249 -11.78 -11.75 -4.96
N ASP A 250 -11.69 -10.80 -5.89
CA ASP A 250 -11.36 -11.08 -7.28
C ASP A 250 -9.94 -11.64 -7.45
N LEU A 251 -9.01 -11.24 -6.58
CA LEU A 251 -7.66 -11.83 -6.52
C LEU A 251 -7.73 -13.34 -6.22
N ALA A 252 -8.45 -13.74 -5.19
CA ALA A 252 -8.59 -15.16 -4.83
C ALA A 252 -9.30 -15.96 -5.93
N LEU A 253 -10.32 -15.38 -6.58
CA LEU A 253 -10.98 -15.98 -7.73
C LEU A 253 -10.02 -16.13 -8.92
N ALA A 254 -9.20 -15.13 -9.24
CA ALA A 254 -8.21 -15.20 -10.29
C ALA A 254 -7.17 -16.30 -10.02
N LEU A 255 -6.63 -16.37 -8.80
CA LEU A 255 -5.66 -17.41 -8.41
C LEU A 255 -6.24 -18.83 -8.49
N ARG A 256 -7.55 -18.98 -8.26
CA ARG A 256 -8.25 -20.24 -8.34
C ARG A 256 -8.60 -20.64 -9.78
N ASN A 257 -9.10 -19.70 -10.58
CA ASN A 257 -9.70 -19.99 -11.87
C ASN A 257 -8.70 -19.92 -13.04
N VAL A 258 -7.65 -19.11 -12.92
CA VAL A 258 -6.62 -18.97 -13.98
C VAL A 258 -5.55 -20.03 -13.77
N LYS A 259 -5.54 -21.03 -14.64
CA LYS A 259 -4.53 -22.12 -14.57
C LYS A 259 -3.10 -21.54 -14.64
N GLY A 260 -2.30 -21.86 -13.63
CA GLY A 260 -0.91 -21.42 -13.54
C GLY A 260 -0.72 -20.01 -12.99
N ALA A 261 -1.81 -19.32 -12.62
CA ALA A 261 -1.71 -18.02 -11.93
C ALA A 261 -0.93 -18.18 -10.62
N ARG A 262 -0.08 -17.20 -10.36
CA ARG A 262 0.73 -17.13 -9.13
C ARG A 262 0.93 -15.71 -8.71
N VAL A 263 1.17 -15.53 -7.41
CA VAL A 263 1.57 -14.24 -6.84
C VAL A 263 3.01 -13.93 -7.24
N VAL A 264 3.22 -12.73 -7.77
CA VAL A 264 4.52 -12.13 -8.07
C VAL A 264 4.98 -11.26 -6.90
N TYR A 265 4.07 -10.41 -6.39
CA TYR A 265 4.27 -9.56 -5.24
C TYR A 265 2.94 -9.31 -4.54
N SER A 266 2.92 -9.15 -3.22
CA SER A 266 1.68 -8.91 -2.48
C SER A 266 1.92 -8.26 -1.11
N THR A 267 0.83 -7.83 -0.49
CA THR A 267 0.80 -7.38 0.91
C THR A 267 1.16 -8.49 1.91
N LYS A 268 1.22 -9.76 1.50
CA LYS A 268 1.79 -10.83 2.32
C LYS A 268 3.29 -10.64 2.56
N THR A 269 4.00 -10.02 1.60
CA THR A 269 5.40 -9.60 1.74
C THR A 269 5.46 -8.20 2.34
N ALA A 270 4.71 -7.25 1.77
CA ALA A 270 4.62 -5.86 2.20
C ALA A 270 3.55 -5.66 3.28
N THR A 271 3.73 -6.30 4.43
CA THR A 271 2.72 -6.42 5.49
C THR A 271 2.31 -5.09 6.16
N ASN A 272 3.06 -4.01 5.93
CA ASN A 272 2.77 -2.68 6.48
C ASN A 272 2.64 -1.63 5.36
N LEU A 273 1.99 -2.00 4.25
CA LEU A 273 1.87 -1.12 3.09
C LEU A 273 0.45 -0.62 2.85
N ILE A 274 -0.57 -1.46 3.04
CA ILE A 274 -1.96 -1.11 2.84
C ILE A 274 -2.74 -1.38 4.13
N PHE A 275 -3.29 -0.30 4.71
CA PHE A 275 -4.19 -0.33 5.85
C PHE A 275 -5.52 0.25 5.44
N ASP A 276 -6.60 -0.46 5.64
CA ASP A 276 -7.93 0.13 5.54
C ASP A 276 -8.16 1.04 6.73
N VAL A 277 -8.70 2.21 6.45
CA VAL A 277 -9.01 3.25 7.46
C VAL A 277 -10.45 3.70 7.31
N MET A 278 -11.05 4.08 8.42
CA MET A 278 -12.35 4.74 8.40
C MET A 278 -12.15 6.25 8.51
N VAL A 279 -12.48 6.95 7.44
CA VAL A 279 -12.40 8.42 7.36
C VAL A 279 -13.76 9.02 7.65
N CYS A 280 -13.82 9.99 8.57
CA CYS A 280 -15.05 10.75 8.86
C CYS A 280 -14.88 12.21 8.40
N ASP A 281 -15.98 12.78 7.90
CA ASP A 281 -16.05 14.17 7.45
C ASP A 281 -15.67 15.14 8.57
N SER A 282 -14.75 16.06 8.29
CA SER A 282 -14.28 17.04 9.27
C SER A 282 -15.40 17.95 9.80
N ARG A 283 -16.47 18.18 9.02
CA ARG A 283 -17.66 18.92 9.46
C ARG A 283 -18.44 18.17 10.54
N VAL A 284 -18.40 16.85 10.52
CA VAL A 284 -19.00 15.97 11.56
C VAL A 284 -18.11 15.98 12.80
N LEU A 285 -16.81 15.82 12.63
CA LEU A 285 -15.82 15.79 13.71
C LEU A 285 -15.64 17.13 14.44
N ALA A 286 -16.01 18.25 13.80
CA ALA A 286 -15.96 19.58 14.39
C ALA A 286 -17.07 19.86 15.41
N LYS A 287 -18.14 19.07 15.41
CA LYS A 287 -19.28 19.25 16.31
C LYS A 287 -19.08 18.42 17.57
N ALA A 288 -19.00 19.08 18.72
CA ALA A 288 -18.76 18.43 20.01
C ALA A 288 -19.82 17.36 20.35
N GLU A 289 -21.07 17.62 20.00
CA GLU A 289 -22.19 16.71 20.19
C GLU A 289 -22.10 15.40 19.40
N ASN A 290 -21.34 15.37 18.31
CA ASN A 290 -21.13 14.17 17.48
C ASN A 290 -20.00 13.28 18.01
N LEU A 291 -19.06 13.82 18.81
CA LEU A 291 -17.89 13.08 19.23
C LEU A 291 -18.21 11.81 20.04
N PRO A 292 -19.20 11.81 20.94
CA PRO A 292 -19.62 10.58 21.63
C PRO A 292 -20.14 9.51 20.66
N VAL A 293 -20.81 9.89 19.58
CA VAL A 293 -21.33 8.98 18.56
C VAL A 293 -20.19 8.31 17.81
N ILE A 294 -19.21 9.11 17.35
CA ILE A 294 -18.01 8.58 16.68
C ILE A 294 -17.18 7.71 17.63
N GLN A 295 -17.09 8.09 18.92
CA GLN A 295 -16.41 7.25 19.93
C GLN A 295 -17.12 5.91 20.11
N GLY A 296 -18.47 5.91 20.22
CA GLY A 296 -19.28 4.69 20.32
C GLY A 296 -19.15 3.81 19.07
N PHE A 297 -19.04 4.42 17.90
CA PHE A 297 -18.79 3.73 16.62
C PHE A 297 -17.42 3.05 16.60
N VAL A 298 -16.35 3.75 16.97
CA VAL A 298 -14.98 3.18 17.03
C VAL A 298 -14.89 2.08 18.08
N ASP A 299 -15.44 2.29 19.28
CA ASP A 299 -15.46 1.32 20.38
C ASP A 299 -16.23 0.05 19.97
N GLY A 300 -17.42 0.22 19.38
CA GLY A 300 -18.22 -0.91 18.89
C GLY A 300 -17.52 -1.71 17.77
N TRP A 301 -16.77 -1.03 16.91
CA TRP A 301 -15.96 -1.71 15.89
C TRP A 301 -14.88 -2.60 16.52
N MET A 302 -14.11 -2.08 17.51
CA MET A 302 -13.06 -2.84 18.20
C MET A 302 -13.63 -4.07 18.93
N GLU A 303 -14.82 -3.95 19.50
CA GLU A 303 -15.53 -5.09 20.12
C GLU A 303 -16.02 -6.07 19.05
N GLY A 304 -16.53 -5.59 17.92
CA GLY A 304 -16.89 -6.38 16.74
C GLY A 304 -15.70 -7.21 16.20
N VAL A 305 -14.50 -6.63 16.17
CA VAL A 305 -13.26 -7.36 15.82
C VAL A 305 -13.01 -8.51 16.79
N THR A 306 -13.18 -8.27 18.08
CA THR A 306 -13.01 -9.32 19.11
C THR A 306 -13.98 -10.47 18.89
N GLN A 307 -15.26 -10.16 18.61
CA GLN A 307 -16.27 -11.17 18.36
C GLN A 307 -16.06 -11.91 17.03
N ALA A 308 -15.72 -11.20 15.95
CA ALA A 308 -15.46 -11.78 14.64
C ALA A 308 -14.24 -12.73 14.67
N ARG A 309 -13.18 -12.35 15.39
CA ARG A 309 -12.01 -13.23 15.61
C ARG A 309 -12.35 -14.48 16.43
N ALA A 310 -13.22 -14.35 17.44
CA ALA A 310 -13.67 -15.47 18.27
C ALA A 310 -14.61 -16.41 17.51
N ASN A 311 -15.40 -15.89 16.57
CA ASN A 311 -16.35 -16.67 15.77
C ASN A 311 -16.31 -16.25 14.29
N PRO A 312 -15.34 -16.72 13.51
CA PRO A 312 -15.23 -16.39 12.08
C PRO A 312 -16.42 -16.86 11.24
N ASP A 313 -17.12 -17.91 11.63
CA ASP A 313 -18.31 -18.38 10.92
C ASP A 313 -19.46 -17.36 11.01
N ASN A 314 -19.62 -16.71 12.17
CA ASN A 314 -20.58 -15.60 12.31
C ASN A 314 -20.18 -14.40 11.45
N ALA A 315 -18.88 -14.13 11.27
CA ALA A 315 -18.40 -13.09 10.38
C ALA A 315 -18.72 -13.41 8.90
N VAL A 316 -18.61 -14.68 8.47
CA VAL A 316 -19.08 -15.13 7.14
C VAL A 316 -20.57 -14.93 7.01
N ASP A 317 -21.36 -15.31 8.03
CA ASP A 317 -22.81 -15.15 8.02
C ASP A 317 -23.21 -13.67 7.94
N ALA A 318 -22.50 -12.78 8.63
CA ALA A 318 -22.73 -11.34 8.57
C ALA A 318 -22.56 -10.81 7.13
N LEU A 319 -21.47 -11.17 6.44
CA LEU A 319 -21.26 -10.79 5.03
C LEU A 319 -22.36 -11.34 4.10
N VAL A 320 -22.62 -12.64 4.20
CA VAL A 320 -23.58 -13.32 3.31
C VAL A 320 -25.01 -12.81 3.50
N ASN A 321 -25.38 -12.41 4.71
CA ASN A 321 -26.72 -11.90 5.01
C ASN A 321 -26.91 -10.44 4.63
N THR A 322 -25.83 -9.65 4.53
CA THR A 322 -25.92 -8.20 4.33
C THR A 322 -25.51 -7.74 2.94
N GLU A 323 -24.64 -8.50 2.26
CA GLU A 323 -24.03 -8.08 1.00
C GLU A 323 -24.42 -9.04 -0.13
N GLU A 324 -25.08 -8.53 -1.18
CA GLU A 324 -25.51 -9.36 -2.32
C GLU A 324 -24.30 -10.00 -3.03
N PHE A 325 -23.17 -9.31 -3.09
CA PHE A 325 -21.93 -9.85 -3.62
C PHE A 325 -21.52 -11.14 -2.87
N PHE A 326 -21.41 -11.11 -1.54
CA PHE A 326 -21.03 -12.28 -0.75
C PHE A 326 -22.09 -13.37 -0.73
N LYS A 327 -23.35 -13.01 -0.88
CA LYS A 327 -24.45 -13.97 -1.04
C LYS A 327 -24.33 -14.75 -2.36
N LEU A 328 -23.98 -14.07 -3.45
CA LEU A 328 -23.72 -14.71 -4.74
C LEU A 328 -22.45 -15.56 -4.68
N LEU A 329 -21.38 -15.05 -4.09
CA LEU A 329 -20.12 -15.76 -3.90
C LEU A 329 -20.32 -17.04 -3.07
N ALA A 330 -21.15 -16.99 -2.01
CA ALA A 330 -21.48 -18.16 -1.20
C ALA A 330 -22.25 -19.23 -1.98
N LYS A 331 -23.10 -18.83 -2.94
CA LYS A 331 -23.80 -19.77 -3.84
C LYS A 331 -22.85 -20.41 -4.85
N GLN A 332 -21.87 -19.69 -5.36
CA GLN A 332 -20.93 -20.16 -6.37
C GLN A 332 -19.80 -21.00 -5.78
N GLU A 333 -19.18 -20.52 -4.70
CA GLU A 333 -17.94 -21.05 -4.16
C GLU A 333 -18.12 -21.69 -2.77
N GLY A 334 -19.24 -21.43 -2.09
CA GLY A 334 -19.53 -21.88 -0.74
C GLY A 334 -18.98 -20.94 0.34
N LYS A 335 -19.63 -20.95 1.52
CA LYS A 335 -19.16 -20.20 2.71
C LYS A 335 -17.72 -20.51 3.15
N PRO A 336 -17.24 -21.79 3.06
CA PRO A 336 -15.84 -22.09 3.39
C PRO A 336 -14.82 -21.29 2.56
N PHE A 337 -15.11 -21.02 1.28
CA PHE A 337 -14.24 -20.17 0.45
C PHE A 337 -14.17 -18.75 1.01
N ILE A 338 -15.30 -18.13 1.36
CA ILE A 338 -15.33 -16.79 1.96
C ILE A 338 -14.49 -16.78 3.25
N LYS A 339 -14.61 -17.81 4.08
CA LYS A 339 -13.81 -17.93 5.31
C LYS A 339 -12.29 -17.97 5.03
N THR A 340 -11.86 -18.52 3.90
CA THR A 340 -10.43 -18.55 3.56
C THR A 340 -9.87 -17.15 3.24
N LEU A 341 -10.71 -16.22 2.78
CA LEU A 341 -10.30 -14.84 2.51
C LEU A 341 -9.81 -14.13 3.78
N PHE A 342 -10.33 -14.50 4.96
CA PHE A 342 -9.90 -13.92 6.25
C PHE A 342 -8.42 -14.20 6.57
N ASN A 343 -7.77 -15.15 5.89
CA ASN A 343 -6.33 -15.41 6.04
C ASN A 343 -5.47 -14.37 5.31
N ASN A 344 -6.07 -13.53 4.47
CA ASN A 344 -5.37 -12.55 3.64
C ASN A 344 -5.36 -11.14 4.23
N LEU A 345 -5.89 -10.98 5.45
CA LEU A 345 -5.87 -9.71 6.19
C LEU A 345 -5.84 -9.95 7.70
N VAL A 346 -5.61 -8.89 8.44
CA VAL A 346 -5.76 -8.84 9.90
C VAL A 346 -6.79 -7.77 10.23
N TRP A 347 -7.97 -8.16 10.71
CA TRP A 347 -8.90 -7.20 11.31
C TRP A 347 -8.23 -6.52 12.50
N THR A 348 -8.11 -5.21 12.50
CA THR A 348 -7.33 -4.49 13.51
C THR A 348 -8.18 -4.15 14.72
N GLY A 349 -7.85 -4.75 15.87
CA GLY A 349 -8.37 -4.37 17.18
C GLY A 349 -7.62 -3.18 17.77
N LEU A 350 -7.90 -2.87 19.04
CA LEU A 350 -7.29 -1.74 19.73
C LEU A 350 -5.76 -1.88 19.84
N GLU A 351 -5.25 -3.09 20.11
CA GLU A 351 -3.81 -3.39 20.17
C GLU A 351 -3.12 -3.10 18.84
N ASP A 352 -3.73 -3.55 17.73
CA ASP A 352 -3.18 -3.36 16.40
C ASP A 352 -3.20 -1.88 16.00
N ASN A 353 -4.29 -1.17 16.29
CA ASN A 353 -4.37 0.28 16.11
C ASN A 353 -3.27 1.01 16.88
N ALA A 354 -3.06 0.67 18.17
CA ALA A 354 -2.02 1.28 18.99
C ALA A 354 -0.62 1.07 18.38
N ARG A 355 -0.33 -0.14 17.89
CA ARG A 355 0.94 -0.52 17.26
C ARG A 355 1.13 0.20 15.93
N ILE A 356 0.17 0.13 15.02
CA ILE A 356 0.27 0.73 13.67
C ILE A 356 0.41 2.24 13.75
N LEU A 357 -0.27 2.88 14.69
CA LEU A 357 -0.24 4.33 14.90
C LEU A 357 0.94 4.80 15.78
N GLY A 358 1.80 3.88 16.25
CA GLY A 358 2.94 4.21 17.12
C GLY A 358 2.54 4.75 18.50
N LEU A 359 1.30 4.49 18.96
CA LEU A 359 0.79 5.01 20.25
C LEU A 359 1.34 4.24 21.45
N ALA A 360 1.85 3.04 21.25
CA ALA A 360 2.54 2.23 22.25
C ALA A 360 4.08 2.33 22.15
N GLY A 361 4.58 3.30 21.43
CA GLY A 361 5.99 3.44 21.03
C GLY A 361 6.26 2.85 19.64
N GLY A 362 7.46 3.11 19.09
CA GLY A 362 7.88 2.64 17.78
C GLY A 362 7.39 3.53 16.62
N THR A 363 7.46 2.98 15.42
CA THR A 363 7.14 3.70 14.18
C THR A 363 5.64 3.89 14.01
N ASN A 364 5.22 5.10 13.65
CA ASN A 364 3.88 5.33 13.12
C ASN A 364 3.82 4.89 11.65
N HIS A 365 3.35 3.66 11.42
CA HIS A 365 3.28 3.06 10.09
C HIS A 365 2.26 3.76 9.19
N TYR A 366 1.14 4.24 9.75
CA TYR A 366 0.16 5.04 9.01
C TYR A 366 0.79 6.31 8.43
N ASP A 367 1.49 7.10 9.25
CA ASP A 367 2.18 8.32 8.80
C ASP A 367 3.19 8.02 7.68
N ARG A 368 3.99 6.98 7.86
CA ARG A 368 5.00 6.59 6.87
C ARG A 368 4.37 6.22 5.52
N VAL A 369 3.32 5.40 5.54
CA VAL A 369 2.58 5.01 4.32
C VAL A 369 1.95 6.23 3.67
N TYR A 370 1.23 7.05 4.45
CA TYR A 370 0.58 8.25 3.95
C TYR A 370 1.57 9.18 3.22
N ARG A 371 2.73 9.49 3.83
CA ARG A 371 3.76 10.33 3.21
C ARG A 371 4.39 9.71 1.98
N ARG A 372 4.65 8.40 2.02
CA ARG A 372 5.22 7.68 0.88
C ARG A 372 4.29 7.75 -0.32
N PHE A 373 3.02 7.51 -0.11
CA PHE A 373 2.04 7.46 -1.19
C PHE A 373 1.58 8.85 -1.65
N ASP A 374 1.59 9.88 -0.80
CA ASP A 374 1.48 11.27 -1.27
C ASP A 374 2.54 11.56 -2.36
N GLY A 375 3.78 11.15 -2.12
CA GLY A 375 4.86 11.29 -3.12
C GLY A 375 4.61 10.50 -4.40
N ILE A 376 4.22 9.22 -4.28
CA ILE A 376 3.95 8.33 -5.42
C ILE A 376 2.80 8.87 -6.27
N TYR A 377 1.66 9.17 -5.67
CA TYR A 377 0.48 9.62 -6.39
C TYR A 377 0.63 11.02 -6.95
N ARG A 378 1.38 11.89 -6.28
CA ARG A 378 1.75 13.21 -6.81
C ARG A 378 2.62 13.09 -8.05
N ALA A 379 3.61 12.20 -8.05
CA ALA A 379 4.45 11.91 -9.21
C ALA A 379 3.66 11.24 -10.34
N ALA A 380 2.70 10.39 -10.02
CA ALA A 380 1.83 9.72 -10.98
C ALA A 380 0.70 10.64 -11.54
N GLY A 381 0.58 11.89 -11.07
CA GLY A 381 -0.40 12.84 -11.58
C GLY A 381 -1.83 12.66 -11.03
N ALA A 382 -1.99 11.96 -9.90
CA ALA A 382 -3.29 11.74 -9.27
C ALA A 382 -3.87 12.98 -8.57
N LEU A 383 -3.06 14.00 -8.29
CA LEU A 383 -3.50 15.22 -7.63
C LEU A 383 -3.99 16.25 -8.66
N ALA A 384 -5.23 16.71 -8.50
CA ALA A 384 -5.82 17.78 -9.32
C ALA A 384 -4.98 19.08 -9.28
N ASN A 385 -4.35 19.36 -8.15
CA ASN A 385 -3.36 20.42 -8.01
C ASN A 385 -2.03 19.84 -7.49
N PRO A 386 -1.02 19.62 -8.36
CA PRO A 386 0.27 19.08 -7.95
C PRO A 386 1.03 19.95 -6.92
N LYS A 387 0.64 21.21 -6.77
CA LYS A 387 1.22 22.16 -5.80
C LYS A 387 0.50 22.17 -4.45
N SER A 388 -0.54 21.35 -4.26
CA SER A 388 -1.20 21.22 -2.96
C SER A 388 -0.16 20.88 -1.89
N PRO A 389 -0.22 21.53 -0.71
CA PRO A 389 0.71 21.22 0.36
C PRO A 389 0.55 19.77 0.81
N VAL A 390 1.65 19.13 1.21
CA VAL A 390 1.63 17.81 1.85
C VAL A 390 0.88 17.94 3.18
N ILE A 391 -0.12 17.10 3.39
CA ILE A 391 -0.93 17.12 4.61
C ILE A 391 -0.17 16.43 5.73
N SER A 392 -0.17 17.03 6.92
CA SER A 392 0.45 16.40 8.08
C SER A 392 -0.34 15.19 8.55
N PRO A 393 0.30 14.15 9.13
CA PRO A 393 -0.42 13.00 9.68
C PRO A 393 -1.42 13.36 10.77
N GLN A 394 -1.14 14.40 11.53
CA GLN A 394 -2.03 14.93 12.57
C GLN A 394 -3.30 15.56 11.97
N ASP A 395 -3.22 16.01 10.71
CA ASP A 395 -4.37 16.55 9.97
C ASP A 395 -5.08 15.48 9.15
N SER A 396 -4.44 14.35 8.88
CA SER A 396 -5.05 13.22 8.14
C SER A 396 -5.68 12.17 9.07
N PHE A 397 -5.27 12.11 10.35
CA PHE A 397 -5.77 11.16 11.34
C PHE A 397 -6.19 11.85 12.65
N ASP A 398 -7.35 11.50 13.17
CA ASP A 398 -7.84 11.94 14.47
C ASP A 398 -7.58 10.87 15.53
N TYR A 399 -6.47 10.99 16.22
CA TYR A 399 -6.00 10.02 17.21
C TYR A 399 -6.83 9.97 18.50
N ARG A 400 -7.75 10.94 18.73
CA ARG A 400 -8.51 11.07 19.99
C ARG A 400 -9.23 9.79 20.36
N PHE A 401 -9.92 9.17 19.39
CA PHE A 401 -10.79 8.03 19.63
C PHE A 401 -10.01 6.79 20.10
N ILE A 402 -8.90 6.48 19.44
CA ILE A 402 -8.03 5.36 19.85
C ILE A 402 -7.34 5.67 21.18
N LYS A 403 -6.82 6.90 21.39
CA LYS A 403 -6.21 7.31 22.67
C LYS A 403 -7.19 7.22 23.83
N ASN A 404 -8.46 7.58 23.63
CA ASN A 404 -9.49 7.47 24.66
C ASN A 404 -9.76 6.01 25.05
N LEU A 405 -9.68 5.07 24.11
CA LEU A 405 -9.82 3.64 24.41
C LEU A 405 -8.57 3.09 25.12
N LEU A 406 -7.38 3.47 24.70
CA LEU A 406 -6.13 3.06 25.33
C LEU A 406 -6.03 3.55 26.78
N SER A 407 -6.43 4.78 27.07
CA SER A 407 -6.41 5.32 28.43
C SER A 407 -7.25 4.52 29.44
N LYS A 408 -8.21 3.74 28.94
CA LYS A 408 -9.06 2.83 29.74
C LYS A 408 -8.55 1.39 29.76
N ASN A 409 -7.50 1.06 28.99
CA ASN A 409 -7.04 -0.31 28.73
C ASN A 409 -5.51 -0.39 28.70
N SER A 410 -4.85 -0.07 29.83
CA SER A 410 -3.38 -0.05 29.93
C SER A 410 -2.68 -1.37 29.58
N SER A 411 -3.34 -2.51 29.82
CA SER A 411 -2.82 -3.83 29.44
C SER A 411 -2.69 -4.00 27.90
N VAL A 412 -3.56 -3.35 27.13
CA VAL A 412 -3.51 -3.36 25.66
C VAL A 412 -2.31 -2.56 25.17
N GLU A 413 -2.00 -1.42 25.79
CA GLU A 413 -0.84 -0.62 25.44
C GLU A 413 0.47 -1.41 25.64
N VAL A 414 0.60 -2.12 26.78
CA VAL A 414 1.73 -3.02 27.04
C VAL A 414 1.83 -4.16 26.02
N ALA A 415 0.70 -4.72 25.59
CA ALA A 415 0.67 -5.77 24.56
C ALA A 415 1.09 -5.20 23.19
N ALA A 416 0.60 -4.02 22.84
CA ALA A 416 0.92 -3.33 21.58
C ALA A 416 2.40 -2.95 21.43
N ALA A 417 3.10 -2.73 22.53
CA ALA A 417 4.54 -2.46 22.54
C ALA A 417 5.40 -3.68 22.16
N LYS A 418 4.83 -4.89 22.19
CA LYS A 418 5.57 -6.11 21.80
C LYS A 418 5.71 -6.21 20.27
N PRO A 419 6.85 -6.77 19.77
CA PRO A 419 7.03 -7.02 18.36
C PRO A 419 5.92 -7.91 17.78
N GLN A 420 5.33 -7.49 16.68
CA GLN A 420 4.29 -8.26 15.97
C GLN A 420 4.84 -9.56 15.37
N TYR A 421 6.08 -9.54 14.90
CA TYR A 421 6.72 -10.66 14.23
C TYR A 421 7.94 -11.16 15.02
N GLN A 422 8.07 -12.49 15.10
CA GLN A 422 9.28 -13.12 15.64
C GLN A 422 10.06 -13.76 14.49
N PHE A 423 11.38 -13.62 14.52
CA PHE A 423 12.28 -14.10 13.50
C PHE A 423 13.23 -15.15 14.08
N ASN A 424 13.54 -16.19 13.29
CA ASN A 424 14.52 -17.21 13.64
C ASN A 424 15.31 -17.66 12.41
N GLU A 425 16.51 -18.21 12.64
CA GLU A 425 17.45 -18.58 11.59
C GLU A 425 16.93 -19.71 10.68
N ALA A 426 16.16 -20.67 11.23
CA ALA A 426 15.62 -21.77 10.44
C ALA A 426 14.61 -21.25 9.40
N ALA A 427 13.70 -20.36 9.81
CA ALA A 427 12.73 -19.74 8.91
C ALA A 427 13.41 -18.78 7.93
N GLN A 428 14.45 -18.03 8.37
CA GLN A 428 15.27 -17.20 7.46
C GLN A 428 15.89 -18.06 6.35
N LYS A 429 16.52 -19.16 6.72
CA LYS A 429 17.16 -20.09 5.76
C LYS A 429 16.14 -20.64 4.77
N ALA A 430 14.96 -21.04 5.24
CA ALA A 430 13.89 -21.54 4.38
C ALA A 430 13.37 -20.46 3.43
N ALA A 431 13.09 -19.25 3.93
CA ALA A 431 12.61 -18.14 3.13
C ALA A 431 13.63 -17.74 2.05
N THR A 432 14.91 -17.59 2.41
CA THR A 432 15.98 -17.16 1.48
C THR A 432 16.44 -18.24 0.47
N GLN A 433 15.87 -19.43 0.49
CA GLN A 433 15.99 -20.43 -0.58
C GLN A 433 14.95 -20.23 -1.69
N GLN A 434 13.92 -19.43 -1.45
CA GLN A 434 12.92 -19.08 -2.44
C GLN A 434 13.45 -17.98 -3.37
N VAL A 435 12.67 -17.65 -4.39
CA VAL A 435 12.96 -16.49 -5.25
C VAL A 435 12.54 -15.23 -4.47
N ALA A 436 13.42 -14.24 -4.42
CA ALA A 436 13.09 -12.93 -3.85
C ALA A 436 11.98 -12.28 -4.67
N ALA A 437 10.96 -11.74 -4.01
CA ALA A 437 9.86 -11.07 -4.69
C ALA A 437 10.32 -9.77 -5.37
N ILE A 438 11.28 -9.08 -4.75
CA ILE A 438 11.83 -7.81 -5.21
C ILE A 438 13.25 -7.62 -4.64
N THR A 439 14.13 -6.99 -5.39
CA THR A 439 15.48 -6.64 -4.97
C THR A 439 15.72 -5.14 -5.14
N LYS A 440 15.93 -4.41 -4.04
CA LYS A 440 16.22 -2.98 -4.05
C LYS A 440 17.73 -2.74 -4.02
N PRO A 441 18.33 -2.09 -5.03
CA PRO A 441 19.69 -1.61 -4.99
C PRO A 441 19.78 -0.28 -4.24
N VAL A 442 20.75 -0.14 -3.35
CA VAL A 442 21.00 1.09 -2.58
C VAL A 442 22.48 1.48 -2.69
N THR A 443 22.76 2.71 -3.08
CA THR A 443 24.12 3.21 -3.21
C THR A 443 24.68 3.63 -1.85
N VAL A 444 25.18 2.65 -1.08
CA VAL A 444 25.81 2.89 0.22
C VAL A 444 27.29 3.25 0.00
N GLY A 445 27.66 4.48 0.36
CA GLY A 445 29.03 4.97 0.21
C GLY A 445 29.96 4.48 1.33
N PHE A 446 31.10 3.89 0.94
CA PHE A 446 32.17 3.48 1.84
C PHE A 446 33.46 4.24 1.51
N THR A 447 34.33 4.39 2.49
CA THR A 447 35.71 4.83 2.24
C THR A 447 36.41 3.80 1.36
N THR A 448 37.27 4.26 0.45
CA THR A 448 38.02 3.36 -0.45
C THR A 448 38.79 2.30 0.33
N GLY A 449 38.59 1.03 -0.05
CA GLY A 449 39.22 -0.12 0.62
C GLY A 449 38.67 -0.44 2.00
N SER A 450 37.65 0.28 2.49
CA SER A 450 37.06 0.12 3.82
C SER A 450 35.61 -0.36 3.74
N ALA A 451 35.09 -0.87 4.85
CA ALA A 451 33.71 -1.16 5.10
C ALA A 451 33.10 -0.23 6.17
N GLU A 452 33.78 0.84 6.56
CA GLU A 452 33.30 1.83 7.49
C GLU A 452 32.21 2.68 6.84
N LEU A 453 31.05 2.79 7.50
CA LEU A 453 29.93 3.60 7.03
C LEU A 453 30.16 5.08 7.34
N THR A 454 30.22 5.89 6.31
CA THR A 454 30.22 7.35 6.48
C THR A 454 28.87 7.84 7.02
N LYS A 455 28.81 9.04 7.64
CA LYS A 455 27.54 9.66 8.07
C LYS A 455 26.52 9.79 6.92
N ARG A 456 27.02 10.03 5.69
CA ARG A 456 26.18 10.07 4.50
C ARG A 456 25.60 8.69 4.16
N ALA A 457 26.43 7.63 4.27
CA ALA A 457 25.99 6.26 4.07
C ALA A 457 24.91 5.87 5.09
N GLN A 458 25.12 6.20 6.36
CA GLN A 458 24.13 5.99 7.43
C GLN A 458 22.79 6.66 7.08
N LYS A 459 22.83 7.95 6.68
CA LYS A 459 21.61 8.66 6.25
C LYS A 459 20.90 7.99 5.05
N ILE A 460 21.66 7.47 4.08
CA ILE A 460 21.08 6.73 2.94
C ILE A 460 20.42 5.44 3.42
N ILE A 461 21.05 4.70 4.34
CA ILE A 461 20.43 3.51 4.94
C ILE A 461 19.10 3.90 5.62
N ASP A 462 19.10 4.96 6.44
CA ASP A 462 17.93 5.45 7.17
C ASP A 462 16.79 5.88 6.24
N THR A 463 17.09 6.49 5.10
CA THR A 463 16.09 7.03 4.19
C THR A 463 15.65 6.06 3.09
N GLU A 464 16.47 5.05 2.74
CA GLU A 464 16.21 4.15 1.62
C GLU A 464 15.97 2.70 2.05
N MET A 465 16.73 2.18 3.02
CA MET A 465 16.61 0.78 3.44
C MET A 465 15.62 0.61 4.57
N VAL A 466 15.65 1.47 5.58
CA VAL A 466 14.78 1.34 6.75
C VAL A 466 13.29 1.41 6.36
N PRO A 467 12.81 2.38 5.57
CA PRO A 467 11.40 2.39 5.15
C PRO A 467 11.01 1.14 4.35
N PHE A 468 11.92 0.63 3.50
CA PHE A 468 11.68 -0.60 2.76
C PHE A 468 11.57 -1.83 3.67
N ILE A 469 12.43 -1.93 4.71
CA ILE A 469 12.38 -3.00 5.70
C ILE A 469 11.10 -2.90 6.55
N GLU A 470 10.69 -1.71 6.94
CA GLU A 470 9.48 -1.47 7.73
C GLU A 470 8.19 -1.73 6.95
N ASN A 471 8.14 -1.37 5.66
CA ASN A 471 7.00 -1.71 4.78
C ASN A 471 6.80 -3.22 4.67
N ASN A 472 7.91 -3.97 4.67
CA ASN A 472 7.92 -5.43 4.61
C ASN A 472 8.10 -6.04 6.02
N GLY A 473 7.31 -5.59 6.99
CA GLY A 473 7.47 -5.87 8.43
C GLY A 473 7.64 -7.33 8.79
N GLY A 474 6.88 -8.24 8.17
CA GLY A 474 6.95 -9.69 8.40
C GLY A 474 8.00 -10.43 7.58
N ALA A 475 8.69 -9.79 6.62
CA ALA A 475 9.57 -10.44 5.67
C ALA A 475 10.98 -10.73 6.21
N TYR A 476 11.66 -11.69 5.58
CA TYR A 476 13.10 -11.91 5.69
C TYR A 476 13.85 -11.20 4.58
N PHE A 477 15.12 -10.88 4.80
CA PHE A 477 15.95 -10.14 3.86
C PHE A 477 17.28 -10.81 3.61
N GLU A 478 17.77 -10.72 2.36
CA GLU A 478 19.18 -10.91 2.03
C GLU A 478 19.80 -9.54 1.75
N VAL A 479 20.79 -9.16 2.54
CA VAL A 479 21.60 -7.97 2.30
C VAL A 479 22.89 -8.39 1.62
N SER A 480 23.09 -7.97 0.37
CA SER A 480 24.25 -8.35 -0.42
C SER A 480 25.10 -7.14 -0.79
N GLY A 481 26.39 -7.30 -0.58
CA GLY A 481 27.41 -6.39 -1.10
C GLY A 481 27.82 -6.81 -2.52
N ASN A 482 27.98 -5.82 -3.40
CA ASN A 482 28.37 -6.06 -4.79
C ASN A 482 29.51 -5.12 -5.19
N SER A 483 30.26 -5.47 -6.21
CA SER A 483 31.33 -4.66 -6.79
C SER A 483 31.20 -4.62 -8.30
N ASP A 484 31.94 -3.68 -8.93
CA ASP A 484 32.21 -3.73 -10.35
C ASP A 484 33.29 -4.79 -10.66
N SER A 485 33.66 -4.91 -11.93
CA SER A 485 34.67 -5.86 -12.41
C SER A 485 36.12 -5.43 -12.14
N VAL A 486 36.36 -4.25 -11.55
CA VAL A 486 37.69 -3.70 -11.36
C VAL A 486 38.39 -4.36 -10.15
N GLY A 487 39.56 -4.89 -10.34
CA GLY A 487 40.38 -5.51 -9.30
C GLY A 487 40.27 -7.03 -9.21
N SER A 488 40.85 -7.61 -8.16
CA SER A 488 40.85 -9.06 -7.94
C SER A 488 39.45 -9.52 -7.46
N ARG A 489 38.91 -10.58 -8.09
CA ARG A 489 37.63 -11.17 -7.72
C ARG A 489 37.57 -11.54 -6.23
N ASP A 490 38.65 -12.18 -5.71
CA ASP A 490 38.68 -12.63 -4.32
C ASP A 490 38.71 -11.46 -3.32
N ALA A 491 39.43 -10.37 -3.66
CA ALA A 491 39.40 -9.16 -2.85
C ALA A 491 38.04 -8.51 -2.86
N ASN A 492 37.39 -8.44 -4.02
CA ASN A 492 36.04 -7.92 -4.19
C ASN A 492 34.98 -8.76 -3.44
N MET A 493 35.10 -10.08 -3.47
CA MET A 493 34.23 -10.99 -2.68
C MET A 493 34.34 -10.70 -1.18
N ARG A 494 35.57 -10.63 -0.63
CA ARG A 494 35.77 -10.34 0.81
C ARG A 494 35.26 -8.94 1.19
N LEU A 495 35.61 -7.93 0.40
CA LEU A 495 35.19 -6.55 0.67
C LEU A 495 33.67 -6.38 0.62
N SER A 496 33.02 -7.00 -0.36
CA SER A 496 31.57 -6.95 -0.50
C SER A 496 30.85 -7.62 0.68
N GLN A 497 31.35 -8.77 1.16
CA GLN A 497 30.85 -9.45 2.36
C GLN A 497 30.99 -8.55 3.60
N THR A 498 32.16 -7.93 3.81
CA THR A 498 32.39 -7.06 4.96
C THR A 498 31.52 -5.82 4.93
N ARG A 499 31.27 -5.25 3.74
CA ARG A 499 30.37 -4.09 3.57
C ARG A 499 28.91 -4.44 3.86
N ALA A 500 28.42 -5.59 3.37
CA ALA A 500 27.08 -6.05 3.69
C ALA A 500 26.91 -6.29 5.20
N SER A 501 27.93 -6.86 5.86
CA SER A 501 27.95 -7.05 7.32
C SER A 501 27.88 -5.72 8.08
N ALA A 502 28.61 -4.69 7.62
CA ALA A 502 28.57 -3.36 8.25
C ALA A 502 27.19 -2.70 8.14
N VAL A 503 26.50 -2.86 7.01
CA VAL A 503 25.14 -2.37 6.83
C VAL A 503 24.16 -3.08 7.78
N VAL A 504 24.20 -4.41 7.86
CA VAL A 504 23.30 -5.17 8.75
C VAL A 504 23.60 -4.82 10.21
N LYS A 505 24.88 -4.71 10.60
CA LYS A 505 25.23 -4.28 11.95
C LYS A 505 24.66 -2.91 12.28
N TYR A 506 24.73 -1.94 11.36
CA TYR A 506 24.13 -0.63 11.55
C TYR A 506 22.61 -0.70 11.74
N LEU A 507 21.91 -1.51 10.93
CA LEU A 507 20.47 -1.73 11.06
C LEU A 507 20.08 -2.35 12.42
N GLN A 508 20.92 -3.23 12.96
CA GLN A 508 20.73 -3.81 14.29
C GLN A 508 21.00 -2.80 15.41
N ASP A 509 22.13 -2.10 15.34
CA ASP A 509 22.60 -1.22 16.42
C ASP A 509 21.73 0.06 16.55
N GLN A 510 21.24 0.60 15.43
CA GLN A 510 20.50 1.86 15.40
C GLN A 510 18.98 1.70 15.32
N TRP A 511 18.51 0.62 14.71
CA TRP A 511 17.09 0.39 14.44
C TRP A 511 16.53 -0.85 15.14
N GLU A 512 17.35 -1.54 15.93
CA GLU A 512 16.99 -2.70 16.73
C GLU A 512 16.33 -3.84 15.92
N PHE A 513 16.60 -3.90 14.61
CA PHE A 513 16.09 -4.99 13.79
C PHE A 513 16.74 -6.32 14.19
N PRO A 514 15.94 -7.40 14.37
CA PRO A 514 16.47 -8.70 14.79
C PRO A 514 17.50 -9.28 13.80
N ASN A 515 18.63 -9.78 14.30
CA ASN A 515 19.69 -10.40 13.48
C ASN A 515 19.13 -11.53 12.59
N ALA A 516 18.32 -12.40 13.17
CA ALA A 516 17.73 -13.54 12.46
C ALA A 516 16.84 -13.13 11.26
N ARG A 517 16.57 -11.83 11.08
CA ARG A 517 15.82 -11.31 9.95
C ARG A 517 16.67 -11.17 8.68
N PHE A 518 18.00 -11.10 8.81
CA PHE A 518 18.92 -10.78 7.73
C PHE A 518 19.88 -11.92 7.40
N LYS A 519 19.94 -12.31 6.13
CA LYS A 519 21.02 -13.11 5.55
C LYS A 519 22.03 -12.16 4.90
N ILE A 520 23.31 -12.35 5.17
CA ILE A 520 24.39 -11.50 4.68
C ILE A 520 25.16 -12.25 3.58
N VAL A 521 25.36 -11.60 2.42
CA VAL A 521 26.05 -12.20 1.27
C VAL A 521 27.03 -11.21 0.66
N GLY A 522 28.24 -11.67 0.32
CA GLY A 522 29.18 -10.95 -0.53
C GLY A 522 29.14 -11.55 -1.94
N ASN A 523 28.65 -10.82 -2.90
CA ASN A 523 28.61 -11.26 -4.30
C ASN A 523 29.84 -10.82 -5.11
N GLY A 524 30.62 -9.85 -4.61
CA GLY A 524 31.69 -9.27 -5.42
C GLY A 524 31.16 -8.84 -6.80
N PRO A 525 31.87 -9.18 -7.89
CA PRO A 525 31.42 -8.85 -9.25
C PRO A 525 30.50 -9.88 -9.88
N ASP A 526 30.13 -10.98 -9.19
CA ASP A 526 29.48 -12.15 -9.80
C ASP A 526 28.01 -11.94 -10.15
N LYS A 527 27.37 -10.92 -9.60
CA LYS A 527 25.96 -10.62 -9.86
C LYS A 527 25.77 -9.17 -10.35
N PRO A 528 26.24 -8.83 -11.57
CA PRO A 528 26.10 -7.48 -12.10
C PRO A 528 24.64 -7.17 -12.42
N LEU A 529 24.19 -5.93 -12.18
CA LEU A 529 22.89 -5.41 -12.64
C LEU A 529 22.97 -4.83 -14.05
N CYS A 530 24.17 -4.42 -14.45
CA CYS A 530 24.49 -3.87 -15.76
C CYS A 530 25.69 -4.62 -16.34
N ASN A 531 25.61 -4.96 -17.63
CA ASN A 531 26.74 -5.55 -18.35
C ASN A 531 27.78 -4.45 -18.67
N GLU A 532 28.92 -4.47 -17.97
CA GLU A 532 29.99 -3.48 -18.14
C GLU A 532 30.67 -3.52 -19.53
N ALA A 533 30.54 -4.64 -20.27
CA ALA A 533 30.99 -4.73 -21.65
C ALA A 533 30.02 -4.07 -22.66
N ASN A 534 28.77 -3.86 -22.28
CA ASN A 534 27.75 -3.21 -23.13
C ASN A 534 26.77 -2.37 -22.30
N PRO A 535 27.22 -1.29 -21.63
CA PRO A 535 26.36 -0.46 -20.78
C PRO A 535 25.28 0.29 -21.58
N ALA A 536 25.53 0.56 -22.87
CA ALA A 536 24.58 1.23 -23.76
C ALA A 536 23.27 0.42 -23.97
N ALA A 537 23.29 -0.91 -23.77
CA ALA A 537 22.08 -1.74 -23.81
C ALA A 537 21.04 -1.31 -22.73
N GLU A 538 21.50 -0.73 -21.63
CA GLU A 538 20.66 -0.20 -20.56
C GLU A 538 20.57 1.35 -20.61
N SER A 539 21.01 1.98 -21.69
CA SER A 539 21.11 3.43 -21.84
C SER A 539 21.99 4.11 -20.76
N LEU A 540 23.04 3.42 -20.31
CA LEU A 540 23.97 3.88 -19.29
C LEU A 540 25.36 4.16 -19.89
N SER A 541 26.11 5.10 -19.28
CA SER A 541 27.55 5.23 -19.48
C SER A 541 28.30 4.09 -18.75
N ALA A 542 29.55 3.89 -19.09
CA ALA A 542 30.39 2.89 -18.42
C ALA A 542 30.52 3.14 -16.90
N GLU A 543 30.59 4.41 -16.47
CA GLU A 543 30.68 4.76 -15.04
C GLU A 543 29.34 4.54 -14.31
N GLU A 544 28.21 4.89 -14.91
CA GLU A 544 26.89 4.63 -14.32
C GLU A 544 26.62 3.12 -14.19
N CYS A 545 27.04 2.33 -15.18
CA CYS A 545 26.95 0.87 -15.13
C CYS A 545 27.79 0.29 -13.98
N ARG A 546 29.06 0.72 -13.84
CA ARG A 546 29.91 0.33 -12.70
C ARG A 546 29.34 0.80 -11.36
N ALA A 547 28.82 2.03 -11.30
CA ALA A 547 28.19 2.55 -10.08
C ALA A 547 26.97 1.71 -9.66
N LEU A 548 26.14 1.29 -10.61
CA LEU A 548 25.01 0.39 -10.37
C LEU A 548 25.47 -0.99 -9.87
N ASN A 549 26.59 -1.51 -10.40
CA ASN A 549 27.16 -2.78 -9.97
C ASN A 549 27.76 -2.72 -8.56
N ARG A 550 28.25 -1.55 -8.10
CA ARG A 550 28.80 -1.33 -6.75
C ARG A 550 27.75 -1.12 -5.65
N THR A 551 26.45 -1.32 -5.92
CA THR A 551 25.38 -1.10 -4.93
C THR A 551 25.33 -2.19 -3.86
N THR A 552 24.95 -1.82 -2.63
CA THR A 552 24.40 -2.77 -1.67
C THR A 552 22.97 -3.07 -2.06
N ARG A 553 22.58 -4.35 -2.06
CA ARG A 553 21.22 -4.74 -2.43
C ARG A 553 20.52 -5.38 -1.26
N ILE A 554 19.24 -5.08 -1.14
CA ILE A 554 18.36 -5.72 -0.17
C ILE A 554 17.26 -6.44 -0.93
N ALA A 555 17.27 -7.77 -0.87
CA ALA A 555 16.26 -8.63 -1.46
C ALA A 555 15.26 -9.06 -0.39
N VAL A 556 13.95 -9.04 -0.72
CA VAL A 556 12.86 -9.37 0.20
C VAL A 556 12.25 -10.72 -0.12
N PHE A 557 12.01 -11.51 0.93
CA PHE A 557 11.44 -12.85 0.87
C PHE A 557 10.22 -12.93 1.77
N SER A 558 9.12 -13.45 1.22
CA SER A 558 7.92 -13.72 2.01
C SER A 558 8.22 -14.74 3.13
N ARG A 559 7.52 -14.56 4.24
CA ARG A 559 7.59 -15.47 5.39
C ARG A 559 6.94 -16.81 5.09
#